data_82edc2787d90210b8f963bd814504ff5
#
_entry.id   82edc2787d90210b8f963bd814504ff5
#
_cell.length_a   1.000
_cell.length_b   1.000
_cell.length_c   1.000
_cell.angle_alpha   90.00
_cell.angle_beta   90.00
_cell.angle_gamma   90.00
#
_symmetry.space_group_name_H-M   'P 1'
#
loop_
_entity.id
_entity.type
_entity.pdbx_description
1 polymer ?
#
loop_
_entity_poly.entity_id
_entity_poly.type
_entity_poly.pdbx_seq_one_letter_code
_entity_poly.pdbx_strand_id
1 'polypeptide(L)'
;MTDFGKYLTDYLNRYLTMECGCSYQTVKQYSATFMLFIQYMYKIELIAPEKLFLKEITKERVLGFLHWLEETRKCSISTRNNRLSALRSFFKYLQYREVKGMAYWQAILSIKQKRTPFKEMSYLTTEGVQALLEQPDLSTRKGRRDFILMGLLYDSGARVQEIINLTPENIRPKFKWIMQQ
;
A
#
# COMPACT_ATOMS: atom_id res chain seq x y z
N MET A 1 19.22 11.69 -18.06
CA MET A 1 18.42 10.78 -17.20
C MET A 1 19.36 9.67 -16.75
N THR A 2 19.44 9.40 -15.44
CA THR A 2 20.27 8.34 -14.88
C THR A 2 19.71 6.96 -15.25
N ASP A 3 20.54 5.91 -15.15
CA ASP A 3 20.12 4.52 -15.34
C ASP A 3 19.05 4.13 -14.31
N PHE A 4 19.20 4.54 -13.04
CA PHE A 4 18.17 4.37 -12.00
C PHE A 4 16.84 5.00 -12.43
N GLY A 5 16.83 6.25 -12.88
CA GLY A 5 15.60 6.93 -13.32
C GLY A 5 14.94 6.22 -14.50
N LYS A 6 15.73 5.74 -15.47
CA LYS A 6 15.22 4.97 -16.61
C LYS A 6 14.54 3.68 -16.17
N TYR A 7 15.22 2.87 -15.37
CA TYR A 7 14.67 1.58 -14.90
C TYR A 7 13.49 1.78 -13.95
N LEU A 8 13.52 2.81 -13.08
CA LEU A 8 12.40 3.10 -12.19
C LEU A 8 11.15 3.50 -12.96
N THR A 9 11.30 4.31 -14.01
CA THR A 9 10.18 4.72 -14.86
C THR A 9 9.57 3.51 -15.60
N ASP A 10 10.40 2.64 -16.19
CA ASP A 10 9.92 1.42 -16.83
C ASP A 10 9.25 0.46 -15.84
N TYR A 11 9.83 0.32 -14.65
CA TYR A 11 9.28 -0.50 -13.58
C TYR A 11 7.89 -0.04 -13.13
N LEU A 12 7.70 1.25 -12.84
CA LEU A 12 6.44 1.78 -12.33
C LEU A 12 5.35 1.83 -13.40
N ASN A 13 5.70 2.25 -14.63
CA ASN A 13 4.73 2.54 -15.68
C ASN A 13 4.42 1.33 -16.57
N ARG A 14 5.36 0.41 -16.72
CA ARG A 14 5.21 -0.72 -17.62
C ARG A 14 5.19 -2.06 -16.87
N TYR A 15 6.25 -2.37 -16.15
CA TYR A 15 6.37 -3.68 -15.51
C TYR A 15 5.25 -3.94 -14.48
N LEU A 16 5.03 -3.03 -13.54
CA LEU A 16 3.99 -3.22 -12.52
C LEU A 16 2.57 -3.20 -13.12
N THR A 17 2.32 -2.35 -14.10
CA THR A 17 0.98 -2.18 -14.66
C THR A 17 0.66 -3.22 -15.73
N MET A 18 1.55 -3.41 -16.71
CA MET A 18 1.27 -4.24 -17.88
C MET A 18 1.73 -5.69 -17.70
N GLU A 19 2.90 -5.92 -17.09
CA GLU A 19 3.45 -7.27 -16.96
C GLU A 19 2.93 -7.95 -15.68
N CYS A 20 2.82 -7.21 -14.55
CA CYS A 20 2.36 -7.78 -13.28
C CYS A 20 0.87 -7.57 -12.99
N GLY A 21 0.16 -6.73 -13.75
CA GLY A 21 -1.25 -6.44 -13.50
C GLY A 21 -1.54 -5.85 -12.12
N CYS A 22 -0.58 -5.13 -11.53
CA CYS A 22 -0.73 -4.56 -10.19
C CYS A 22 -1.82 -3.49 -10.16
N SER A 23 -2.59 -3.46 -9.04
CA SER A 23 -3.59 -2.43 -8.84
C SER A 23 -2.97 -1.03 -8.78
N TYR A 24 -3.73 -0.01 -9.15
CA TYR A 24 -3.35 1.40 -9.05
C TYR A 24 -2.83 1.75 -7.65
N GLN A 25 -3.45 1.22 -6.59
CA GLN A 25 -3.04 1.48 -5.21
C GLN A 25 -1.65 0.91 -4.92
N THR A 26 -1.33 -0.27 -5.45
CA THR A 26 0.01 -0.87 -5.31
C THR A 26 1.06 -0.01 -6.00
N VAL A 27 0.81 0.42 -7.24
CA VAL A 27 1.72 1.30 -7.98
C VAL A 27 1.92 2.62 -7.26
N LYS A 28 0.85 3.22 -6.74
CA LYS A 28 0.90 4.46 -5.96
C LYS A 28 1.74 4.31 -4.68
N GLN A 29 1.57 3.21 -3.94
CA GLN A 29 2.36 2.94 -2.73
C GLN A 29 3.84 2.74 -3.05
N TYR A 30 4.15 2.03 -4.14
CA TYR A 30 5.53 1.81 -4.57
C TYR A 30 6.17 3.12 -5.03
N SER A 31 5.48 3.91 -5.86
CA SER A 31 5.92 5.24 -6.28
C SER A 31 6.22 6.14 -5.07
N ALA A 32 5.33 6.20 -4.08
CA ALA A 32 5.55 6.95 -2.84
C ALA A 32 6.78 6.45 -2.06
N THR A 33 7.09 5.15 -2.12
CA THR A 33 8.30 4.61 -1.51
C THR A 33 9.55 5.13 -2.19
N PHE A 34 9.58 5.11 -3.52
CA PHE A 34 10.74 5.61 -4.28
C PHE A 34 10.90 7.12 -4.16
N MET A 35 9.82 7.89 -4.10
CA MET A 35 9.91 9.33 -3.81
C MET A 35 10.59 9.60 -2.47
N LEU A 36 10.21 8.85 -1.42
CA LEU A 36 10.86 8.96 -0.11
C LEU A 36 12.31 8.49 -0.12
N PHE A 37 12.62 7.44 -0.87
CA PHE A 37 13.98 6.95 -1.02
C PHE A 37 14.88 7.97 -1.72
N ILE A 38 14.42 8.58 -2.83
CA ILE A 38 15.13 9.66 -3.52
C ILE A 38 15.33 10.87 -2.59
N GLN A 39 14.31 11.21 -1.81
CA GLN A 39 14.41 12.30 -0.82
C GLN A 39 15.44 12.00 0.26
N TYR A 40 15.53 10.76 0.75
CA TYR A 40 16.56 10.32 1.68
C TYR A 40 17.95 10.42 1.06
N MET A 41 18.13 9.89 -0.16
CA MET A 41 19.40 9.96 -0.89
C MET A 41 19.88 11.41 -1.08
N TYR A 42 18.95 12.32 -1.36
CA TYR A 42 19.27 13.73 -1.54
C TYR A 42 19.63 14.43 -0.22
N LYS A 43 18.80 14.26 0.83
CA LYS A 43 18.92 15.03 2.08
C LYS A 43 19.97 14.47 3.04
N ILE A 44 20.15 13.16 3.07
CA ILE A 44 21.01 12.48 4.04
C ILE A 44 22.30 12.00 3.40
N GLU A 45 22.23 11.38 2.24
CA GLU A 45 23.40 10.88 1.52
C GLU A 45 24.04 11.94 0.61
N LEU A 46 23.41 13.12 0.50
CA LEU A 46 23.86 14.26 -0.32
C LEU A 46 24.04 13.91 -1.80
N ILE A 47 23.29 12.95 -2.30
CA ILE A 47 23.29 12.53 -3.71
C ILE A 47 22.08 13.13 -4.41
N ALA A 48 22.34 14.09 -5.29
CA ALA A 48 21.30 14.74 -6.09
C ALA A 48 20.61 13.73 -7.04
N PRO A 49 19.28 13.87 -7.31
CA PRO A 49 18.55 12.96 -8.18
C PRO A 49 19.19 12.77 -9.56
N GLU A 50 19.83 13.80 -10.10
CA GLU A 50 20.53 13.78 -11.39
C GLU A 50 21.81 12.96 -11.37
N LYS A 51 22.34 12.69 -10.18
CA LYS A 51 23.55 11.89 -9.94
C LYS A 51 23.24 10.54 -9.29
N LEU A 52 21.98 10.21 -9.08
CA LEU A 52 21.56 8.95 -8.49
C LEU A 52 21.56 7.85 -9.58
N PHE A 53 22.67 7.11 -9.65
CA PHE A 53 22.82 5.93 -10.49
C PHE A 53 22.60 4.65 -9.69
N LEU A 54 22.33 3.52 -10.38
CA LEU A 54 22.12 2.23 -9.72
C LEU A 54 23.28 1.80 -8.83
N LYS A 55 24.53 2.10 -9.22
CA LYS A 55 25.73 1.81 -8.43
C LYS A 55 25.75 2.52 -7.07
N GLU A 56 25.03 3.65 -6.95
CA GLU A 56 24.94 4.41 -5.70
C GLU A 56 23.98 3.76 -4.70
N ILE A 57 23.16 2.81 -5.14
CA ILE A 57 22.16 2.17 -4.28
C ILE A 57 22.75 0.89 -3.70
N THR A 58 23.47 1.04 -2.59
CA THR A 58 24.08 -0.09 -1.88
C THR A 58 23.17 -0.62 -0.79
N LYS A 59 23.49 -1.82 -0.29
CA LYS A 59 22.76 -2.45 0.83
C LYS A 59 22.78 -1.55 2.08
N GLU A 60 23.92 -0.90 2.36
CA GLU A 60 24.11 -0.01 3.50
C GLU A 60 23.20 1.20 3.41
N ARG A 61 23.09 1.83 2.24
CA ARG A 61 22.20 2.97 2.00
C ARG A 61 20.72 2.58 2.10
N VAL A 62 20.36 1.38 1.64
CA VAL A 62 19.00 0.86 1.83
C VAL A 62 18.72 0.61 3.32
N LEU A 63 19.66 0.06 4.08
CA LEU A 63 19.53 -0.10 5.52
C LEU A 63 19.43 1.24 6.24
N GLY A 64 20.25 2.23 5.85
CA GLY A 64 20.18 3.60 6.36
C GLY A 64 18.82 4.24 6.11
N PHE A 65 18.27 4.09 4.89
CA PHE A 65 16.93 4.56 4.58
C PHE A 65 15.86 3.92 5.47
N LEU A 66 15.93 2.61 5.68
CA LEU A 66 14.99 1.91 6.56
C LEU A 66 15.10 2.37 8.01
N HIS A 67 16.30 2.63 8.50
CA HIS A 67 16.53 3.20 9.83
C HIS A 67 16.00 4.63 9.93
N TRP A 68 16.26 5.47 8.93
CA TRP A 68 15.71 6.83 8.86
C TRP A 68 14.18 6.86 8.88
N LEU A 69 13.51 5.90 8.23
CA LEU A 69 12.06 5.77 8.31
C LEU A 69 11.56 5.54 9.74
N GLU A 70 12.27 4.71 10.52
CA GLU A 70 11.91 4.40 11.90
C GLU A 70 12.23 5.56 12.85
N GLU A 71 13.47 6.08 12.81
CA GLU A 71 13.94 7.06 13.78
C GLU A 71 13.44 8.48 13.49
N THR A 72 13.54 8.92 12.26
CA THR A 72 13.21 10.30 11.89
C THR A 72 11.74 10.47 11.55
N ARG A 73 11.16 9.51 10.82
CA ARG A 73 9.77 9.59 10.40
C ARG A 73 8.79 8.85 11.31
N LYS A 74 9.31 8.19 12.36
CA LYS A 74 8.52 7.43 13.35
C LYS A 74 7.55 6.44 12.72
N CYS A 75 7.95 5.83 11.60
CA CYS A 75 7.14 4.83 10.92
C CYS A 75 7.08 3.53 11.72
N SER A 76 5.92 2.87 11.70
CA SER A 76 5.79 1.53 12.30
C SER A 76 6.63 0.48 11.56
N ILE A 77 6.94 -0.62 12.24
CA ILE A 77 7.66 -1.77 11.66
C ILE A 77 6.94 -2.30 10.40
N SER A 78 5.61 -2.35 10.43
CA SER A 78 4.79 -2.76 9.27
C SER A 78 5.01 -1.83 8.08
N THR A 79 4.95 -0.51 8.28
CA THR A 79 5.20 0.50 7.24
C THR A 79 6.62 0.37 6.69
N ARG A 80 7.63 0.22 7.56
CA ARG A 80 9.03 -0.02 7.18
C ARG A 80 9.15 -1.27 6.30
N ASN A 81 8.51 -2.37 6.69
CA ASN A 81 8.54 -3.63 5.96
C ASN A 81 7.85 -3.53 4.59
N ASN A 82 6.72 -2.81 4.50
CA ASN A 82 6.04 -2.54 3.23
C ASN A 82 6.93 -1.75 2.26
N ARG A 83 7.68 -0.78 2.77
CA ARG A 83 8.64 -0.03 1.95
C ARG A 83 9.81 -0.89 1.51
N LEU A 84 10.33 -1.74 2.38
CA LEU A 84 11.35 -2.74 2.00
C LEU A 84 10.81 -3.68 0.91
N SER A 85 9.56 -4.10 0.98
CA SER A 85 8.94 -4.95 -0.05
C SER A 85 8.88 -4.26 -1.41
N ALA A 86 8.58 -2.96 -1.46
CA ALA A 86 8.60 -2.19 -2.70
C ALA A 86 10.01 -2.11 -3.31
N LEU A 87 11.03 -1.84 -2.48
CA LEU A 87 12.43 -1.85 -2.93
C LEU A 87 12.85 -3.24 -3.43
N ARG A 88 12.55 -4.30 -2.67
CA ARG A 88 12.88 -5.68 -3.08
C ARG A 88 12.21 -6.08 -4.40
N SER A 89 10.98 -5.64 -4.63
CA SER A 89 10.28 -5.89 -5.90
C SER A 89 11.02 -5.24 -7.09
N PHE A 90 11.47 -4.00 -6.91
CA PHE A 90 12.28 -3.32 -7.93
C PHE A 90 13.62 -4.01 -8.18
N PHE A 91 14.34 -4.42 -7.13
CA PHE A 91 15.61 -5.13 -7.31
C PHE A 91 15.43 -6.53 -7.91
N LYS A 92 14.30 -7.21 -7.66
CA LYS A 92 13.95 -8.42 -8.40
C LYS A 92 13.76 -8.15 -9.89
N TYR A 93 13.02 -7.09 -10.25
CA TYR A 93 12.88 -6.68 -11.64
C TYR A 93 14.24 -6.40 -12.28
N LEU A 94 15.16 -5.70 -11.59
CA LEU A 94 16.50 -5.41 -12.11
C LEU A 94 17.35 -6.67 -12.37
N GLN A 95 17.20 -7.73 -11.58
CA GLN A 95 17.93 -8.98 -11.81
C GLN A 95 17.69 -9.57 -13.20
N TYR A 96 16.51 -9.35 -13.78
CA TYR A 96 16.18 -9.83 -15.12
C TYR A 96 16.54 -8.83 -16.23
N ARG A 97 16.78 -7.58 -15.91
CA ARG A 97 17.04 -6.51 -16.89
C ARG A 97 18.49 -6.06 -16.92
N GLU A 98 19.22 -6.17 -15.82
CA GLU A 98 20.60 -5.69 -15.68
C GLU A 98 21.48 -6.73 -14.97
N VAL A 99 22.08 -7.60 -15.78
CA VAL A 99 22.86 -8.76 -15.28
C VAL A 99 24.15 -8.32 -14.56
N LYS A 100 24.78 -7.20 -14.98
CA LYS A 100 26.06 -6.72 -14.42
C LYS A 100 25.97 -6.38 -12.93
N GLY A 101 24.79 -6.02 -12.42
CA GLY A 101 24.57 -5.67 -11.02
C GLY A 101 24.10 -6.82 -10.13
N MET A 102 24.08 -8.07 -10.59
CA MET A 102 23.40 -9.17 -9.89
C MET A 102 23.85 -9.37 -8.42
N ALA A 103 25.15 -9.29 -8.15
CA ALA A 103 25.67 -9.43 -6.79
C ALA A 103 25.17 -8.31 -5.85
N TYR A 104 25.08 -7.07 -6.36
CA TYR A 104 24.53 -5.94 -5.59
C TYR A 104 23.03 -6.12 -5.31
N TRP A 105 22.28 -6.57 -6.32
CA TRP A 105 20.84 -6.81 -6.14
C TRP A 105 20.57 -7.91 -5.13
N GLN A 106 21.34 -8.99 -5.15
CA GLN A 106 21.23 -10.08 -4.18
C GLN A 106 21.54 -9.61 -2.76
N ALA A 107 22.56 -8.76 -2.58
CA ALA A 107 22.87 -8.19 -1.28
C ALA A 107 21.69 -7.38 -0.70
N ILE A 108 21.01 -6.58 -1.52
CA ILE A 108 19.82 -5.83 -1.09
C ILE A 108 18.64 -6.76 -0.83
N LEU A 109 18.42 -7.76 -1.67
CA LEU A 109 17.35 -8.74 -1.51
C LEU A 109 17.53 -9.61 -0.25
N SER A 110 18.76 -9.76 0.25
CA SER A 110 19.05 -10.47 1.50
C SER A 110 18.59 -9.73 2.77
N ILE A 111 18.24 -8.44 2.67
CA ILE A 111 17.75 -7.66 3.81
C ILE A 111 16.44 -8.27 4.33
N LYS A 112 16.44 -8.71 5.57
CA LYS A 112 15.27 -9.34 6.19
C LYS A 112 14.24 -8.31 6.66
N GLN A 113 12.99 -8.69 6.61
CA GLN A 113 11.92 -7.94 7.27
C GLN A 113 12.06 -8.06 8.80
N LYS A 114 11.75 -6.99 9.52
CA LYS A 114 11.65 -7.03 10.98
C LYS A 114 10.38 -7.77 11.40
N ARG A 115 10.45 -8.51 12.50
CA ARG A 115 9.29 -9.14 13.10
C ARG A 115 8.31 -8.06 13.54
N THR A 116 7.07 -8.14 13.08
CA THR A 116 6.00 -7.25 13.56
C THR A 116 5.38 -7.91 14.80
N PRO A 117 5.30 -7.22 15.94
CA PRO A 117 4.59 -7.77 17.09
C PRO A 117 3.14 -8.02 16.71
N PHE A 118 2.60 -9.13 17.19
CA PHE A 118 1.19 -9.44 17.04
C PHE A 118 0.40 -8.37 17.82
N LYS A 119 -0.47 -7.67 17.14
CA LYS A 119 -1.40 -6.74 17.79
C LYS A 119 -2.71 -7.48 17.97
N GLU A 120 -3.11 -7.66 19.22
CA GLU A 120 -4.44 -8.18 19.51
C GLU A 120 -5.49 -7.31 18.81
N MET A 121 -6.39 -7.95 18.09
CA MET A 121 -7.52 -7.25 17.48
C MET A 121 -8.57 -7.09 18.56
N SER A 122 -8.92 -5.85 18.85
CA SER A 122 -10.10 -5.53 19.65
C SER A 122 -11.34 -5.65 18.77
N TYR A 123 -12.31 -6.42 19.22
CA TYR A 123 -13.61 -6.57 18.58
C TYR A 123 -14.62 -5.70 19.31
N LEU A 124 -15.58 -5.16 18.56
CA LEU A 124 -16.75 -4.54 19.17
C LEU A 124 -17.65 -5.62 19.74
N THR A 125 -18.19 -5.41 20.92
CA THR A 125 -19.26 -6.25 21.46
C THR A 125 -20.55 -5.97 20.70
N THR A 126 -21.54 -6.85 20.83
CA THR A 126 -22.86 -6.66 20.22
C THR A 126 -23.50 -5.34 20.66
N GLU A 127 -23.39 -5.02 21.96
CA GLU A 127 -23.87 -3.77 22.54
C GLU A 127 -23.12 -2.55 21.96
N GLY A 128 -21.81 -2.69 21.72
CA GLY A 128 -21.00 -1.66 21.09
C GLY A 128 -21.40 -1.39 19.64
N VAL A 129 -21.74 -2.44 18.89
CA VAL A 129 -22.26 -2.32 17.52
C VAL A 129 -23.63 -1.65 17.52
N GLN A 130 -24.52 -2.04 18.42
CA GLN A 130 -25.85 -1.43 18.55
C GLN A 130 -25.74 0.07 18.89
N ALA A 131 -24.91 0.43 19.88
CA ALA A 131 -24.67 1.82 20.22
C ALA A 131 -24.13 2.65 19.06
N LEU A 132 -23.28 2.05 18.19
CA LEU A 132 -22.79 2.68 16.95
C LEU A 132 -23.89 2.91 15.94
N LEU A 133 -24.78 1.92 15.73
CA LEU A 133 -25.88 2.02 14.79
C LEU A 133 -26.95 3.04 15.20
N GLU A 134 -27.07 3.32 16.48
CA GLU A 134 -27.98 4.33 17.03
C GLU A 134 -27.49 5.78 16.91
N GLN A 135 -26.19 6.01 16.56
CA GLN A 135 -25.62 7.36 16.48
C GLN A 135 -26.11 8.20 15.29
N PRO A 136 -26.36 7.64 14.09
CA PRO A 136 -26.76 8.46 12.95
C PRO A 136 -28.14 9.09 13.13
N ASP A 137 -28.23 10.40 12.92
CA ASP A 137 -29.52 11.10 12.90
C ASP A 137 -30.32 10.72 11.64
N LEU A 138 -31.30 9.82 11.80
CA LEU A 138 -32.14 9.33 10.71
C LEU A 138 -33.09 10.40 10.12
N SER A 139 -33.25 11.56 10.74
CA SER A 139 -33.99 12.67 10.16
C SER A 139 -33.25 13.27 8.95
N THR A 140 -31.92 13.18 8.93
CA THR A 140 -31.08 13.72 7.88
C THR A 140 -30.80 12.69 6.78
N ARG A 141 -30.61 13.18 5.53
CA ARG A 141 -30.18 12.31 4.41
C ARG A 141 -28.83 11.65 4.67
N LYS A 142 -27.92 12.37 5.31
CA LYS A 142 -26.58 11.86 5.65
C LYS A 142 -26.69 10.75 6.71
N GLY A 143 -27.46 10.95 7.76
CA GLY A 143 -27.60 9.94 8.84
C GLY A 143 -28.24 8.67 8.33
N ARG A 144 -29.28 8.75 7.48
CA ARG A 144 -29.88 7.55 6.85
C ARG A 144 -28.86 6.78 6.00
N ARG A 145 -28.05 7.49 5.20
CA ARG A 145 -26.98 6.87 4.41
C ARG A 145 -25.94 6.17 5.31
N ASP A 146 -25.48 6.85 6.34
CA ASP A 146 -24.43 6.38 7.24
C ASP A 146 -24.95 5.14 8.04
N PHE A 147 -26.21 5.14 8.46
CA PHE A 147 -26.85 3.99 9.10
C PHE A 147 -26.87 2.76 8.17
N ILE A 148 -27.33 2.93 6.92
CA ILE A 148 -27.36 1.84 5.93
C ILE A 148 -25.95 1.31 5.65
N LEU A 149 -24.96 2.18 5.49
CA LEU A 149 -23.58 1.77 5.25
C LEU A 149 -23.00 0.97 6.42
N MET A 150 -23.23 1.41 7.66
CA MET A 150 -22.76 0.69 8.85
C MET A 150 -23.46 -0.67 9.00
N GLY A 151 -24.77 -0.74 8.76
CA GLY A 151 -25.50 -2.01 8.76
C GLY A 151 -24.97 -2.97 7.70
N LEU A 152 -24.77 -2.51 6.47
CA LEU A 152 -24.19 -3.32 5.40
C LEU A 152 -22.79 -3.83 5.74
N LEU A 153 -21.93 -2.98 6.33
CA LEU A 153 -20.59 -3.39 6.78
C LEU A 153 -20.66 -4.49 7.83
N TYR A 154 -21.55 -4.34 8.80
CA TYR A 154 -21.71 -5.30 9.87
C TYR A 154 -22.27 -6.64 9.38
N ASP A 155 -23.37 -6.62 8.62
CA ASP A 155 -24.07 -7.82 8.19
C ASP A 155 -23.28 -8.61 7.13
N SER A 156 -22.60 -7.92 6.20
CA SER A 156 -21.88 -8.57 5.11
C SER A 156 -20.43 -8.90 5.44
N GLY A 157 -19.83 -8.25 6.44
CA GLY A 157 -18.39 -8.32 6.69
C GLY A 157 -17.52 -7.78 5.53
N ALA A 158 -18.14 -7.08 4.59
CA ALA A 158 -17.45 -6.54 3.42
C ALA A 158 -16.45 -5.44 3.80
N ARG A 159 -15.38 -5.31 3.03
CA ARG A 159 -14.45 -4.19 3.20
C ARG A 159 -15.10 -2.89 2.75
N VAL A 160 -14.74 -1.79 3.42
CA VAL A 160 -15.26 -0.44 3.07
C VAL A 160 -15.13 -0.16 1.57
N GLN A 161 -13.99 -0.52 0.95
CA GLN A 161 -13.79 -0.29 -0.48
C GLN A 161 -14.72 -1.12 -1.37
N GLU A 162 -15.09 -2.31 -0.94
CA GLU A 162 -16.04 -3.18 -1.66
C GLU A 162 -17.42 -2.54 -1.67
N ILE A 163 -17.86 -1.98 -0.54
CA ILE A 163 -19.14 -1.27 -0.46
C ILE A 163 -19.15 0.02 -1.28
N ILE A 164 -18.06 0.80 -1.23
CA ILE A 164 -17.94 2.04 -2.03
C ILE A 164 -18.00 1.75 -3.54
N ASN A 165 -17.49 0.61 -3.96
CA ASN A 165 -17.50 0.19 -5.36
C ASN A 165 -18.81 -0.46 -5.82
N LEU A 166 -19.81 -0.63 -4.94
CA LEU A 166 -21.09 -1.17 -5.33
C LEU A 166 -21.83 -0.23 -6.30
N THR A 167 -22.31 -0.80 -7.38
CA THR A 167 -23.21 -0.15 -8.33
C THR A 167 -24.59 -0.82 -8.27
N PRO A 168 -25.66 -0.17 -8.74
CA PRO A 168 -26.99 -0.76 -8.80
C PRO A 168 -27.03 -2.13 -9.51
N GLU A 169 -26.15 -2.33 -10.50
CA GLU A 169 -26.03 -3.57 -11.27
C GLU A 169 -25.49 -4.74 -10.43
N ASN A 170 -24.74 -4.43 -9.36
CA ASN A 170 -24.23 -5.45 -8.44
C ASN A 170 -25.29 -5.93 -7.45
N ILE A 171 -26.39 -5.19 -7.31
CA ILE A 171 -27.47 -5.52 -6.36
C ILE A 171 -28.48 -6.37 -7.10
N ARG A 172 -28.50 -7.66 -6.78
CA ARG A 172 -29.51 -8.61 -7.31
C ARG A 172 -30.50 -8.94 -6.21
N PRO A 173 -31.69 -8.30 -6.16
CA PRO A 173 -32.71 -8.67 -5.20
C PRO A 173 -33.19 -10.11 -5.52
N LYS A 174 -32.88 -11.05 -4.62
CA LYS A 174 -33.30 -12.45 -4.75
C LYS A 174 -34.80 -12.64 -4.52
N PHE A 175 -35.51 -11.64 -3.99
CA PHE A 175 -36.93 -11.73 -3.69
C PHE A 175 -37.72 -10.83 -4.62
N LYS A 176 -38.51 -11.47 -5.53
CA LYS A 176 -39.72 -10.83 -6.01
C LYS A 176 -40.67 -10.73 -4.79
N TRP A 177 -40.76 -9.55 -4.20
CA TRP A 177 -41.93 -9.29 -3.36
C TRP A 177 -43.11 -9.44 -4.27
N ILE A 178 -43.91 -10.51 -4.04
CA ILE A 178 -45.22 -10.69 -4.64
C ILE A 178 -46.06 -9.55 -4.08
N MET A 179 -46.21 -8.49 -4.86
CA MET A 179 -47.29 -7.55 -4.66
C MET A 179 -48.56 -8.29 -5.12
N GLN A 180 -49.12 -9.07 -4.22
CA GLN A 180 -50.54 -9.48 -4.32
C GLN A 180 -51.31 -8.53 -3.43
N GLN A 181 -52.16 -7.79 -4.09
CA GLN A 181 -53.32 -7.00 -3.75
C GLN A 181 -53.10 -5.51 -3.65
#